data_23322476aef542bbafc54a2dd7da0110
#
_entry.id   23322476aef542bbafc54a2dd7da0110
#
_cell.length_a   1.000
_cell.length_b   1.000
_cell.length_c   1.000
_cell.angle_alpha   90.00
_cell.angle_beta   90.00
_cell.angle_gamma   90.00
#
_symmetry.space_group_name_H-M   'P 1'
#
loop_
_entity.id
_entity.type
_entity.pdbx_description
1 polymer ?
#
loop_
_entity_poly.entity_id
_entity_poly.type
_entity_poly.pdbx_seq_one_letter_code
_entity_poly.pdbx_strand_id
1 'polypeptide(L)'
;MAEWLYEEGIGENRAILVEEDEILVAAIEIPGEMRCGSVLPGRLVAIPIRGRRGIVETQQGQVMVEPLPGALTEGQKVRVEIVREPIAEPGKPKFAKGRITDSEEKEGPSLAQRIGSPRPLAPPGPDLFRQAGWDELIGEAIEGVIDFPGGELRMSLTPAMTLFDVDGFLPPLELAIAGAEAAAEAIRRHDIGGSIGIDLPTLPSREDRLRAVAALDSVLPQPFERTAVNGFGFLQVIRRRERRSIPELVQWDPAAAAARDMLRTAERGTGACELVASPCVIERLRANPDWLATLARRVGGPVSLRQDPSLTTWRTHVHVKPS
;
A
#
# COMPACT_ATOMS: atom_id res chain seq x y z
N MET A 1 20.49 -11.86 -8.02
CA MET A 1 19.53 -12.65 -7.21
C MET A 1 18.70 -11.68 -6.40
N ALA A 2 17.39 -11.88 -6.39
CA ALA A 2 16.49 -10.99 -5.67
C ALA A 2 16.67 -11.13 -4.14
N GLU A 3 16.76 -10.01 -3.43
CA GLU A 3 16.93 -9.94 -1.97
C GLU A 3 15.85 -9.03 -1.36
N TRP A 4 15.26 -9.46 -0.22
CA TRP A 4 14.38 -8.62 0.56
C TRP A 4 15.16 -7.71 1.51
N LEU A 5 15.01 -6.39 1.35
CA LEU A 5 15.45 -5.37 2.29
C LEU A 5 14.26 -4.93 3.15
N TYR A 6 14.48 -4.76 4.45
CA TYR A 6 13.46 -4.35 5.42
C TYR A 6 13.96 -3.25 6.33
N GLU A 7 13.13 -2.25 6.56
CA GLU A 7 13.42 -1.13 7.46
C GLU A 7 12.26 -0.88 8.42
N GLU A 8 12.56 -0.87 9.70
CA GLU A 8 11.63 -0.49 10.77
C GLU A 8 11.75 1.00 11.04
N GLY A 9 10.82 1.78 10.48
CA GLY A 9 10.79 3.23 10.56
C GLY A 9 9.87 3.78 11.65
N ILE A 10 9.83 5.10 11.77
CA ILE A 10 8.91 5.80 12.66
C ILE A 10 7.57 5.95 11.96
N GLY A 11 6.53 5.31 12.52
CA GLY A 11 5.16 5.36 12.00
C GLY A 11 4.88 4.47 10.78
N GLU A 12 5.90 3.81 10.21
CA GLU A 12 5.72 2.75 9.21
C GLU A 12 6.93 1.83 9.14
N ASN A 13 6.67 0.56 8.78
CA ASN A 13 7.69 -0.38 8.36
C ASN A 13 7.60 -0.54 6.84
N ARG A 14 8.73 -0.65 6.17
CA ARG A 14 8.76 -0.85 4.72
C ARG A 14 9.69 -1.98 4.31
N ALA A 15 9.37 -2.61 3.18
CA ALA A 15 10.21 -3.63 2.58
C ALA A 15 10.22 -3.48 1.06
N ILE A 16 11.35 -3.84 0.46
CA ILE A 16 11.49 -3.96 -1.00
C ILE A 16 12.18 -5.26 -1.36
N LEU A 17 11.70 -5.90 -2.41
CA LEU A 17 12.42 -6.97 -3.09
C LEU A 17 13.22 -6.32 -4.22
N VAL A 18 14.55 -6.41 -4.13
CA VAL A 18 15.46 -5.78 -5.11
C VAL A 18 16.20 -6.85 -5.88
N GLU A 19 16.32 -6.67 -7.18
CA GLU A 19 17.21 -7.42 -8.07
C GLU A 19 17.88 -6.45 -9.04
N GLU A 20 19.20 -6.53 -9.16
CA GLU A 20 20.02 -5.65 -10.06
C GLU A 20 19.74 -4.15 -9.83
N ASP A 21 19.60 -3.75 -8.57
CA ASP A 21 19.27 -2.38 -8.12
C ASP A 21 17.88 -1.86 -8.51
N GLU A 22 16.98 -2.73 -8.98
CA GLU A 22 15.59 -2.39 -9.29
C GLU A 22 14.59 -2.95 -8.27
N ILE A 23 13.57 -2.18 -7.92
CA ILE A 23 12.49 -2.62 -7.03
C ILE A 23 11.47 -3.46 -7.81
N LEU A 24 11.45 -4.76 -7.53
CA LEU A 24 10.46 -5.68 -8.09
C LEU A 24 9.14 -5.68 -7.32
N VAL A 25 9.21 -5.55 -6.00
CA VAL A 25 8.05 -5.51 -5.08
C VAL A 25 8.36 -4.53 -3.97
N ALA A 26 7.40 -3.71 -3.61
CA ALA A 26 7.47 -2.89 -2.42
C ALA A 26 6.25 -3.13 -1.52
N ALA A 27 6.41 -2.99 -0.22
CA ALA A 27 5.35 -3.12 0.75
C ALA A 27 5.54 -2.17 1.93
N ILE A 28 4.44 -1.66 2.45
CA ILE A 28 4.39 -0.80 3.64
C ILE A 28 3.44 -1.43 4.66
N GLU A 29 3.83 -1.39 5.92
CA GLU A 29 2.99 -1.75 7.07
C GLU A 29 2.92 -0.56 8.03
N ILE A 30 1.73 -0.22 8.48
CA ILE A 30 1.52 0.80 9.51
C ILE A 30 1.43 0.10 10.88
N PRO A 31 2.41 0.29 11.77
CA PRO A 31 2.40 -0.33 13.10
C PRO A 31 1.16 0.05 13.91
N GLY A 32 0.59 -0.93 14.64
CA GLY A 32 -0.59 -0.73 15.49
C GLY A 32 -1.93 -0.84 14.76
N GLU A 33 -1.95 -0.90 13.42
CA GLU A 33 -3.18 -1.21 12.68
C GLU A 33 -3.51 -2.71 12.69
N MET A 34 -4.80 -3.03 12.46
CA MET A 34 -5.24 -4.42 12.30
C MET A 34 -4.49 -5.09 11.15
N ARG A 35 -3.95 -6.28 11.39
CA ARG A 35 -3.27 -7.09 10.38
C ARG A 35 -4.14 -8.22 9.90
N CYS A 36 -4.09 -8.52 8.62
CA CYS A 36 -4.66 -9.73 8.05
C CYS A 36 -4.06 -10.97 8.74
N GLY A 37 -4.91 -11.94 9.09
CA GLY A 37 -4.52 -13.12 9.86
C GLY A 37 -4.56 -12.98 11.39
N SER A 38 -4.82 -11.77 11.93
CA SER A 38 -5.11 -11.59 13.36
C SER A 38 -6.41 -12.28 13.73
N VAL A 39 -6.45 -12.88 14.91
CA VAL A 39 -7.68 -13.38 15.55
C VAL A 39 -7.95 -12.52 16.79
N LEU A 40 -9.00 -11.72 16.71
CA LEU A 40 -9.35 -10.73 17.72
C LEU A 40 -10.63 -11.11 18.46
N PRO A 41 -10.69 -10.91 19.80
CA PRO A 41 -11.93 -10.98 20.55
C PRO A 41 -12.78 -9.76 20.23
N GLY A 42 -14.09 -9.94 20.18
CA GLY A 42 -15.02 -8.86 19.93
C GLY A 42 -16.45 -9.18 20.34
N ARG A 43 -17.33 -8.22 20.13
CA ARG A 43 -18.76 -8.35 20.36
C ARG A 43 -19.53 -8.06 19.09
N LEU A 44 -20.48 -8.93 18.74
CA LEU A 44 -21.37 -8.70 17.62
C LEU A 44 -22.36 -7.57 18.00
N VAL A 45 -22.19 -6.39 17.39
CA VAL A 45 -22.95 -5.17 17.74
C VAL A 45 -24.09 -4.86 16.79
N ALA A 46 -24.05 -5.40 15.57
CA ALA A 46 -25.15 -5.23 14.62
C ALA A 46 -25.22 -6.39 13.63
N ILE A 47 -26.42 -6.71 13.16
CA ILE A 47 -26.71 -7.71 12.12
C ILE A 47 -27.47 -7.04 10.97
N PRO A 48 -26.78 -6.29 10.08
CA PRO A 48 -27.43 -5.64 8.94
C PRO A 48 -28.17 -6.61 8.02
N ILE A 49 -27.64 -7.84 7.84
CA ILE A 49 -28.27 -8.88 7.02
C ILE A 49 -28.14 -10.21 7.76
N ARG A 50 -29.28 -10.70 8.29
CA ARG A 50 -29.33 -11.94 9.08
C ARG A 50 -28.81 -13.12 8.26
N GLY A 51 -27.96 -13.96 8.87
CA GLY A 51 -27.33 -15.12 8.23
C GLY A 51 -26.29 -14.79 7.16
N ARG A 52 -26.01 -13.50 6.91
CA ARG A 52 -25.06 -13.09 5.88
C ARG A 52 -24.03 -12.10 6.40
N ARG A 53 -24.42 -11.01 7.05
CA ARG A 53 -23.53 -9.92 7.42
C ARG A 53 -23.74 -9.45 8.86
N GLY A 54 -22.65 -9.34 9.60
CA GLY A 54 -22.58 -8.78 10.95
C GLY A 54 -21.47 -7.74 11.09
N ILE A 55 -21.58 -6.90 12.12
CA ILE A 55 -20.53 -5.98 12.54
C ILE A 55 -20.07 -6.40 13.94
N VAL A 56 -18.79 -6.67 14.06
CA VAL A 56 -18.13 -7.01 15.32
C VAL A 56 -17.28 -5.82 15.76
N GLU A 57 -17.52 -5.36 16.99
CA GLU A 57 -16.69 -4.35 17.66
C GLU A 57 -15.52 -5.04 18.36
N THR A 58 -14.30 -4.62 18.08
CA THR A 58 -13.07 -5.09 18.73
C THR A 58 -12.34 -3.90 19.36
N GLN A 59 -11.29 -4.16 20.14
CA GLN A 59 -10.46 -3.08 20.70
C GLN A 59 -9.72 -2.26 19.61
N GLN A 60 -9.49 -2.85 18.44
CA GLN A 60 -8.80 -2.19 17.31
C GLN A 60 -9.77 -1.56 16.31
N GLY A 61 -11.09 -1.64 16.54
CA GLY A 61 -12.14 -1.07 15.69
C GLY A 61 -13.13 -2.09 15.17
N GLN A 62 -13.96 -1.65 14.21
CA GLN A 62 -15.06 -2.45 13.68
C GLN A 62 -14.63 -3.37 12.54
N VAL A 63 -15.15 -4.60 12.61
CA VAL A 63 -14.90 -5.65 11.60
C VAL A 63 -16.23 -6.09 11.01
N MET A 64 -16.36 -6.01 9.69
CA MET A 64 -17.48 -6.59 8.96
C MET A 64 -17.25 -8.08 8.75
N VAL A 65 -18.14 -8.90 9.28
CA VAL A 65 -18.11 -10.36 9.13
C VAL A 65 -19.07 -10.80 8.04
N GLU A 66 -18.56 -11.58 7.10
CA GLU A 66 -19.34 -12.18 6.00
C GLU A 66 -18.64 -13.49 5.55
N PRO A 67 -19.31 -14.68 5.59
CA PRO A 67 -20.68 -14.91 6.05
C PRO A 67 -20.81 -14.84 7.58
N LEU A 68 -22.00 -14.44 8.07
CA LEU A 68 -22.34 -14.48 9.50
C LEU A 68 -23.11 -15.78 9.78
N PRO A 69 -22.66 -16.64 10.72
CA PRO A 69 -23.43 -17.80 11.16
C PRO A 69 -24.82 -17.41 11.70
N GLY A 70 -25.88 -18.09 11.22
CA GLY A 70 -27.27 -17.72 11.49
C GLY A 70 -27.72 -17.87 12.96
N ALA A 71 -26.97 -18.64 13.76
CA ALA A 71 -27.23 -18.85 15.19
C ALA A 71 -26.76 -17.69 16.07
N LEU A 72 -25.92 -16.77 15.54
CA LEU A 72 -25.39 -15.65 16.32
C LEU A 72 -26.43 -14.54 16.48
N THR A 73 -26.43 -13.93 17.67
CA THR A 73 -27.29 -12.80 18.06
C THR A 73 -26.47 -11.60 18.49
N GLU A 74 -27.04 -10.41 18.36
CA GLU A 74 -26.41 -9.18 18.83
C GLU A 74 -26.11 -9.28 20.33
N GLY A 75 -24.99 -8.69 20.74
CA GLY A 75 -24.47 -8.75 22.10
C GLY A 75 -23.55 -9.94 22.38
N GLN A 76 -23.52 -10.97 21.53
CA GLN A 76 -22.65 -12.15 21.71
C GLN A 76 -21.18 -11.80 21.59
N LYS A 77 -20.36 -12.41 22.48
CA LYS A 77 -18.90 -12.41 22.35
C LYS A 77 -18.50 -13.44 21.30
N VAL A 78 -17.63 -13.04 20.42
CA VAL A 78 -17.12 -13.87 19.31
C VAL A 78 -15.63 -13.61 19.11
N ARG A 79 -14.94 -14.53 18.44
CA ARG A 79 -13.61 -14.28 17.89
C ARG A 79 -13.72 -14.12 16.38
N VAL A 80 -12.97 -13.15 15.84
CA VAL A 80 -12.99 -12.84 14.43
C VAL A 80 -11.56 -12.88 13.87
N GLU A 81 -11.37 -13.67 12.83
CA GLU A 81 -10.13 -13.67 12.05
C GLU A 81 -10.21 -12.61 10.96
N ILE A 82 -9.22 -11.73 10.91
CA ILE A 82 -9.13 -10.65 9.92
C ILE A 82 -8.65 -11.23 8.59
N VAL A 83 -9.47 -11.08 7.55
CA VAL A 83 -9.16 -11.54 6.19
C VAL A 83 -8.84 -10.38 5.23
N ARG A 84 -9.15 -9.15 5.64
CA ARG A 84 -8.76 -7.91 4.97
C ARG A 84 -8.67 -6.79 6.01
N GLU A 85 -7.58 -6.07 5.97
CA GLU A 85 -7.33 -4.88 6.79
C GLU A 85 -8.33 -3.76 6.48
N PRO A 86 -8.54 -2.79 7.40
CA PRO A 86 -9.39 -1.64 7.12
C PRO A 86 -8.78 -0.80 5.99
N ILE A 87 -9.66 -0.21 5.17
CA ILE A 87 -9.24 0.62 4.04
C ILE A 87 -9.81 2.02 4.24
N ALA A 88 -8.92 2.97 4.48
CA ALA A 88 -9.26 4.39 4.63
C ALA A 88 -9.57 4.99 3.24
N GLU A 89 -10.76 4.72 2.71
CA GLU A 89 -11.24 5.34 1.47
C GLU A 89 -11.76 6.76 1.75
N PRO A 90 -11.51 7.74 0.87
CA PRO A 90 -12.10 9.06 0.98
C PRO A 90 -13.63 9.00 1.04
N GLY A 91 -14.24 9.67 2.01
CA GLY A 91 -15.69 9.79 2.18
C GLY A 91 -16.35 8.62 2.92
N LYS A 92 -15.99 7.37 2.67
CA LYS A 92 -16.56 6.21 3.37
C LYS A 92 -15.52 5.12 3.61
N PRO A 93 -14.79 5.17 4.72
CA PRO A 93 -13.83 4.13 5.06
C PRO A 93 -14.47 2.73 5.06
N LYS A 94 -13.79 1.77 4.47
CA LYS A 94 -14.21 0.36 4.52
C LYS A 94 -13.70 -0.28 5.80
N PHE A 95 -14.60 -0.83 6.59
CA PHE A 95 -14.24 -1.64 7.75
C PHE A 95 -13.32 -2.79 7.36
N ALA A 96 -12.52 -3.27 8.30
CA ALA A 96 -11.85 -4.55 8.15
C ALA A 96 -12.87 -5.63 7.79
N LYS A 97 -12.47 -6.64 7.03
CA LYS A 97 -13.28 -7.84 6.83
C LYS A 97 -12.75 -8.98 7.66
N GLY A 98 -13.67 -9.75 8.23
CA GLY A 98 -13.32 -10.91 9.03
C GLY A 98 -14.28 -12.07 8.83
N ARG A 99 -13.91 -13.19 9.38
CA ARG A 99 -14.75 -14.37 9.52
C ARG A 99 -14.80 -14.82 10.98
N ILE A 100 -15.93 -15.33 11.45
CA ILE A 100 -16.03 -15.94 12.77
C ILE A 100 -15.14 -17.17 12.81
N THR A 101 -14.44 -17.34 13.93
CA THR A 101 -13.53 -18.47 14.14
C THR A 101 -13.51 -18.93 15.59
N ASP A 102 -13.18 -20.19 15.82
CA ASP A 102 -12.91 -20.76 17.14
C ASP A 102 -11.42 -20.81 17.47
N SER A 103 -10.57 -20.34 16.56
CA SER A 103 -9.11 -20.29 16.76
C SER A 103 -8.74 -19.41 17.96
N GLU A 104 -7.61 -19.67 18.56
CA GLU A 104 -7.06 -18.86 19.64
C GLU A 104 -6.69 -17.45 19.17
N GLU A 105 -6.76 -16.49 20.09
CA GLU A 105 -6.39 -15.12 19.86
C GLU A 105 -4.90 -15.03 19.46
N LYS A 106 -4.61 -14.31 18.40
CA LYS A 106 -3.24 -14.09 17.92
C LYS A 106 -3.13 -12.82 17.11
N GLU A 107 -1.95 -12.25 17.07
CA GLU A 107 -1.63 -11.21 16.08
C GLU A 107 -1.39 -11.84 14.70
N GLY A 108 -1.78 -11.11 13.67
CA GLY A 108 -1.42 -11.44 12.30
C GLY A 108 0.07 -11.23 12.03
N PRO A 109 0.63 -11.92 11.03
CA PRO A 109 2.07 -11.82 10.75
C PRO A 109 2.46 -10.39 10.39
N SER A 110 3.58 -9.91 10.96
CA SER A 110 4.18 -8.63 10.60
C SER A 110 4.71 -8.66 9.16
N LEU A 111 5.03 -7.48 8.60
CA LEU A 111 5.64 -7.38 7.27
C LEU A 111 6.91 -8.25 7.19
N ALA A 112 7.80 -8.16 8.17
CA ALA A 112 9.02 -8.97 8.20
C ALA A 112 8.73 -10.48 8.19
N GLN A 113 7.70 -10.94 8.93
CA GLN A 113 7.30 -12.35 8.96
C GLN A 113 6.68 -12.82 7.64
N ARG A 114 5.93 -11.95 6.94
CA ARG A 114 5.30 -12.29 5.64
C ARG A 114 6.32 -12.48 4.53
N ILE A 115 7.40 -11.70 4.54
CA ILE A 115 8.44 -11.75 3.50
C ILE A 115 9.57 -12.73 3.80
N GLY A 116 9.48 -13.44 4.92
CA GLY A 116 10.45 -14.46 5.33
C GLY A 116 11.62 -13.88 6.13
N SER A 117 12.84 -14.06 5.68
CA SER A 117 14.04 -13.57 6.35
C SER A 117 14.67 -12.40 5.61
N PRO A 118 14.11 -11.19 5.72
CA PRO A 118 14.65 -10.02 5.04
C PRO A 118 15.96 -9.58 5.68
N ARG A 119 16.82 -8.93 4.89
CA ARG A 119 17.97 -8.21 5.41
C ARG A 119 17.49 -6.93 6.10
N PRO A 120 17.64 -6.82 7.45
CA PRO A 120 17.25 -5.63 8.16
C PRO A 120 18.22 -4.48 7.89
N LEU A 121 17.66 -3.28 7.70
CA LEU A 121 18.41 -2.04 7.57
C LEU A 121 18.06 -1.14 8.75
N ALA A 122 19.05 -0.42 9.25
CA ALA A 122 18.87 0.54 10.35
C ALA A 122 19.66 1.82 10.08
N PRO A 123 19.09 3.01 10.36
CA PRO A 123 19.86 4.25 10.40
C PRO A 123 20.95 4.18 11.49
N PRO A 124 22.11 4.84 11.29
CA PRO A 124 22.44 5.81 10.24
C PRO A 124 23.17 5.21 9.00
N GLY A 125 22.76 4.09 8.49
CA GLY A 125 23.35 3.51 7.28
C GLY A 125 22.95 4.24 5.96
N PRO A 126 23.52 3.81 4.80
CA PRO A 126 23.12 4.30 3.51
C PRO A 126 21.64 3.98 3.23
N ASP A 127 20.96 4.87 2.49
CA ASP A 127 19.56 4.65 2.10
C ASP A 127 19.48 3.75 0.86
N LEU A 128 19.55 2.44 1.08
CA LEU A 128 19.46 1.45 0.02
C LEU A 128 18.09 1.45 -0.68
N PHE A 129 17.03 1.90 -0.01
CA PHE A 129 15.71 2.06 -0.64
C PHE A 129 15.74 3.16 -1.69
N ARG A 130 16.30 4.35 -1.38
CA ARG A 130 16.47 5.43 -2.35
C ARG A 130 17.41 5.05 -3.49
N GLN A 131 18.48 4.34 -3.19
CA GLN A 131 19.40 3.86 -4.22
C GLN A 131 18.74 2.90 -5.20
N ALA A 132 17.76 2.11 -4.75
CA ALA A 132 16.98 1.19 -5.58
C ALA A 132 15.77 1.82 -6.28
N GLY A 133 15.53 3.15 -6.17
CA GLY A 133 14.41 3.84 -6.84
C GLY A 133 13.15 4.01 -5.97
N TRP A 134 13.28 4.09 -4.64
CA TRP A 134 12.11 4.33 -3.76
C TRP A 134 11.42 5.66 -4.01
N ASP A 135 12.18 6.72 -4.30
CA ASP A 135 11.61 8.05 -4.53
C ASP A 135 10.80 8.08 -5.86
N GLU A 136 11.26 7.38 -6.88
CA GLU A 136 10.55 7.17 -8.15
C GLU A 136 9.26 6.38 -7.93
N LEU A 137 9.32 5.27 -7.19
CA LEU A 137 8.15 4.44 -6.85
C LEU A 137 7.08 5.26 -6.10
N ILE A 138 7.49 6.10 -5.15
CA ILE A 138 6.55 6.98 -4.44
C ILE A 138 6.04 8.10 -5.34
N GLY A 139 6.86 8.64 -6.24
CA GLY A 139 6.45 9.60 -7.28
C GLY A 139 5.36 9.02 -8.17
N GLU A 140 5.55 7.81 -8.72
CA GLU A 140 4.53 7.08 -9.48
C GLU A 140 3.22 6.88 -8.67
N ALA A 141 3.36 6.53 -7.40
CA ALA A 141 2.19 6.36 -6.51
C ALA A 141 1.44 7.66 -6.23
N ILE A 142 2.13 8.82 -6.20
CA ILE A 142 1.53 10.15 -6.01
C ILE A 142 0.83 10.62 -7.29
N GLU A 143 1.56 10.56 -8.42
CA GLU A 143 1.14 11.17 -9.68
C GLU A 143 0.20 10.26 -10.47
N GLY A 144 0.31 8.94 -10.26
CA GLY A 144 -0.43 7.93 -11.01
C GLY A 144 0.11 7.76 -12.44
N VAL A 145 1.33 8.23 -12.73
CA VAL A 145 1.97 8.09 -14.04
C VAL A 145 3.17 7.16 -13.90
N ILE A 146 3.25 6.16 -14.77
CA ILE A 146 4.33 5.17 -14.79
C ILE A 146 4.83 5.06 -16.24
N ASP A 147 6.05 5.50 -16.47
CA ASP A 147 6.68 5.43 -17.77
C ASP A 147 7.15 4.00 -18.10
N PHE A 148 7.01 3.59 -19.35
CA PHE A 148 7.62 2.37 -19.89
C PHE A 148 8.15 2.61 -21.31
N PRO A 149 9.03 1.76 -21.83
CA PRO A 149 9.58 1.93 -23.17
C PRO A 149 8.50 1.99 -24.24
N GLY A 150 8.25 3.18 -24.80
CA GLY A 150 7.28 3.42 -25.86
C GLY A 150 5.91 3.91 -25.42
N GLY A 151 5.70 4.18 -24.12
CA GLY A 151 4.43 4.71 -23.59
C GLY A 151 4.45 5.03 -22.11
N GLU A 152 3.26 5.29 -21.58
CA GLU A 152 3.00 5.54 -20.17
C GLU A 152 1.73 4.81 -19.72
N LEU A 153 1.66 4.45 -18.44
CA LEU A 153 0.45 4.04 -17.77
C LEU A 153 -0.09 5.20 -16.94
N ARG A 154 -1.39 5.43 -17.04
CA ARG A 154 -2.12 6.33 -16.13
C ARG A 154 -2.91 5.51 -15.13
N MET A 155 -2.42 5.46 -13.90
CA MET A 155 -3.05 4.73 -12.79
C MET A 155 -4.06 5.62 -12.07
N SER A 156 -5.31 5.16 -11.99
CA SER A 156 -6.40 5.85 -11.29
C SER A 156 -7.01 4.96 -10.22
N LEU A 157 -7.02 5.45 -8.97
CA LEU A 157 -7.70 4.77 -7.87
C LEU A 157 -9.18 5.15 -7.85
N THR A 158 -10.07 4.16 -7.88
CA THR A 158 -11.51 4.36 -7.71
C THR A 158 -12.03 3.51 -6.54
N PRO A 159 -13.22 3.81 -5.98
CA PRO A 159 -13.82 2.96 -4.96
C PRO A 159 -14.09 1.51 -5.40
N ALA A 160 -14.20 1.27 -6.71
CA ALA A 160 -14.51 -0.04 -7.28
C ALA A 160 -13.27 -0.83 -7.68
N MET A 161 -12.28 -0.16 -8.28
CA MET A 161 -11.08 -0.80 -8.84
C MET A 161 -9.94 0.21 -9.04
N THR A 162 -8.73 -0.32 -9.18
CA THR A 162 -7.61 0.44 -9.75
C THR A 162 -7.67 0.32 -11.27
N LEU A 163 -7.59 1.43 -11.98
CA LEU A 163 -7.58 1.47 -13.44
C LEU A 163 -6.19 1.85 -13.93
N PHE A 164 -5.74 1.18 -14.99
CA PHE A 164 -4.60 1.57 -15.78
C PHE A 164 -5.08 1.88 -17.20
N ASP A 165 -4.79 3.07 -17.67
CA ASP A 165 -4.95 3.50 -19.05
C ASP A 165 -3.59 3.46 -19.73
N VAL A 166 -3.50 2.84 -20.90
CA VAL A 166 -2.23 2.60 -21.63
C VAL A 166 -2.17 3.56 -22.81
N ASP A 167 -1.31 4.55 -22.68
CA ASP A 167 -1.01 5.52 -23.74
C ASP A 167 0.40 5.35 -24.31
N GLY A 168 0.60 5.66 -25.58
CA GLY A 168 1.92 5.60 -26.18
C GLY A 168 1.94 5.80 -27.68
N PHE A 169 3.13 5.66 -28.27
CA PHE A 169 3.37 5.91 -29.69
C PHE A 169 3.84 4.68 -30.48
N LEU A 170 3.84 3.49 -29.83
CA LEU A 170 4.11 2.23 -30.52
C LEU A 170 2.89 1.79 -31.38
N PRO A 171 3.09 0.93 -32.39
CA PRO A 171 2.00 0.27 -33.10
C PRO A 171 1.03 -0.43 -32.10
N PRO A 172 -0.28 -0.48 -32.37
CA PRO A 172 -1.28 -0.91 -31.38
C PRO A 172 -0.99 -2.27 -30.69
N LEU A 173 -0.50 -3.26 -31.41
CA LEU A 173 -0.17 -4.55 -30.83
C LEU A 173 1.08 -4.48 -29.93
N GLU A 174 2.11 -3.78 -30.37
CA GLU A 174 3.35 -3.61 -29.59
C GLU A 174 3.05 -2.80 -28.31
N LEU A 175 2.24 -1.75 -28.43
CA LEU A 175 1.80 -0.95 -27.28
C LEU A 175 0.97 -1.79 -26.29
N ALA A 176 0.05 -2.63 -26.80
CA ALA A 176 -0.75 -3.49 -25.94
C ALA A 176 0.08 -4.54 -25.20
N ILE A 177 1.11 -5.09 -25.81
CA ILE A 177 2.05 -6.05 -25.20
C ILE A 177 2.87 -5.32 -24.12
N ALA A 178 3.57 -4.25 -24.49
CA ALA A 178 4.41 -3.49 -23.56
C ALA A 178 3.60 -2.90 -22.39
N GLY A 179 2.41 -2.34 -22.67
CA GLY A 179 1.52 -1.81 -21.63
C GLY A 179 0.95 -2.90 -20.70
N ALA A 180 0.69 -4.11 -21.21
CA ALA A 180 0.26 -5.25 -20.39
C ALA A 180 1.38 -5.73 -19.45
N GLU A 181 2.62 -5.78 -19.92
CA GLU A 181 3.82 -6.10 -19.12
C GLU A 181 4.04 -5.00 -18.05
N ALA A 182 4.06 -3.74 -18.45
CA ALA A 182 4.23 -2.61 -17.53
C ALA A 182 3.13 -2.56 -16.45
N ALA A 183 1.85 -2.83 -16.82
CA ALA A 183 0.77 -2.92 -15.86
C ALA A 183 0.96 -4.08 -14.86
N ALA A 184 1.44 -5.24 -15.32
CA ALA A 184 1.73 -6.38 -14.46
C ALA A 184 2.87 -6.07 -13.47
N GLU A 185 3.93 -5.41 -13.92
CA GLU A 185 5.03 -4.92 -13.08
C GLU A 185 4.54 -3.88 -12.05
N ALA A 186 3.75 -2.90 -12.47
CA ALA A 186 3.17 -1.89 -11.60
C ALA A 186 2.27 -2.51 -10.52
N ILE A 187 1.41 -3.46 -10.89
CA ILE A 187 0.54 -4.21 -9.96
C ILE A 187 1.38 -4.92 -8.89
N ARG A 188 2.47 -5.54 -9.29
CA ARG A 188 3.39 -6.25 -8.39
C ARG A 188 4.19 -5.28 -7.54
N ARG A 189 4.81 -4.26 -8.15
CA ARG A 189 5.71 -3.30 -7.52
C ARG A 189 5.01 -2.47 -6.45
N HIS A 190 3.75 -2.06 -6.68
CA HIS A 190 2.96 -1.24 -5.76
C HIS A 190 2.03 -2.03 -4.82
N ASP A 191 2.14 -3.38 -4.76
CA ASP A 191 1.27 -4.29 -3.96
C ASP A 191 -0.23 -4.03 -4.21
N ILE A 192 -0.63 -3.89 -5.49
CA ILE A 192 -2.01 -3.62 -5.86
C ILE A 192 -2.83 -4.90 -5.82
N GLY A 193 -3.90 -4.90 -5.03
CA GLY A 193 -4.87 -5.99 -4.93
C GLY A 193 -6.31 -5.54 -5.15
N GLY A 194 -7.21 -6.49 -5.27
CA GLY A 194 -8.64 -6.26 -5.54
C GLY A 194 -8.95 -6.36 -7.01
N SER A 195 -9.93 -5.57 -7.46
CA SER A 195 -10.31 -5.46 -8.87
C SER A 195 -9.41 -4.44 -9.56
N ILE A 196 -8.85 -4.82 -10.71
CA ILE A 196 -7.91 -4.00 -11.49
C ILE A 196 -8.41 -4.03 -12.94
N GLY A 197 -8.59 -2.88 -13.54
CA GLY A 197 -8.91 -2.74 -14.95
C GLY A 197 -7.69 -2.24 -15.72
N ILE A 198 -7.44 -2.79 -16.89
CA ILE A 198 -6.39 -2.34 -17.80
C ILE A 198 -7.04 -2.04 -19.12
N ASP A 199 -6.94 -0.80 -19.57
CA ASP A 199 -7.45 -0.32 -20.85
C ASP A 199 -6.29 -0.28 -21.84
N LEU A 200 -6.24 -1.33 -22.68
CA LEU A 200 -5.24 -1.52 -23.71
C LEU A 200 -5.72 -0.91 -25.03
N PRO A 201 -4.84 -0.62 -25.99
CA PRO A 201 -5.24 -0.30 -27.34
C PRO A 201 -6.21 -1.32 -27.94
N THR A 202 -7.22 -0.85 -28.68
CA THR A 202 -8.18 -1.73 -29.34
C THR A 202 -7.48 -2.62 -30.37
N LEU A 203 -7.61 -3.94 -30.21
CA LEU A 203 -7.01 -4.95 -31.09
C LEU A 203 -8.12 -5.72 -31.80
N PRO A 204 -8.28 -5.56 -33.14
CA PRO A 204 -9.29 -6.27 -33.92
C PRO A 204 -9.11 -7.79 -33.89
N SER A 205 -7.85 -8.25 -34.00
CA SER A 205 -7.53 -9.68 -34.05
C SER A 205 -7.66 -10.34 -32.67
N ARG A 206 -8.32 -11.50 -32.65
CA ARG A 206 -8.37 -12.35 -31.43
C ARG A 206 -6.98 -12.86 -31.05
N GLU A 207 -6.15 -13.17 -32.02
CA GLU A 207 -4.79 -13.63 -31.81
C GLU A 207 -3.93 -12.57 -31.12
N ASP A 208 -4.02 -11.32 -31.57
CA ASP A 208 -3.31 -10.20 -30.97
C ASP A 208 -3.74 -9.93 -29.53
N ARG A 209 -5.05 -10.03 -29.23
CA ARG A 209 -5.55 -9.96 -27.84
C ARG A 209 -5.02 -11.08 -26.96
N LEU A 210 -4.84 -12.30 -27.49
CA LEU A 210 -4.22 -13.38 -26.74
C LEU A 210 -2.73 -13.14 -26.47
N ARG A 211 -2.00 -12.51 -27.41
CA ARG A 211 -0.60 -12.13 -27.22
C ARG A 211 -0.44 -11.09 -26.11
N ALA A 212 -1.28 -10.06 -26.11
CA ALA A 212 -1.25 -9.04 -25.06
C ALA A 212 -1.55 -9.63 -23.66
N VAL A 213 -2.52 -10.55 -23.58
CA VAL A 213 -2.82 -11.27 -22.33
C VAL A 213 -1.66 -12.17 -21.88
N ALA A 214 -1.00 -12.86 -22.82
CA ALA A 214 0.14 -13.73 -22.50
C ALA A 214 1.33 -12.92 -21.94
N ALA A 215 1.51 -11.69 -22.38
CA ALA A 215 2.51 -10.77 -21.87
C ALA A 215 2.25 -10.45 -20.37
N LEU A 216 1.02 -10.09 -20.00
CA LEU A 216 0.65 -9.90 -18.59
C LEU A 216 0.87 -11.17 -17.77
N ASP A 217 0.45 -12.34 -18.27
CA ASP A 217 0.57 -13.61 -17.54
C ASP A 217 2.03 -14.03 -17.31
N SER A 218 2.95 -13.59 -18.17
CA SER A 218 4.38 -13.90 -18.04
C SER A 218 5.07 -13.12 -16.92
N VAL A 219 4.52 -11.96 -16.56
CA VAL A 219 5.12 -11.02 -15.59
C VAL A 219 4.39 -11.07 -14.23
N LEU A 220 3.05 -11.14 -14.23
CA LEU A 220 2.28 -11.10 -13.00
C LEU A 220 2.27 -12.47 -12.30
N PRO A 221 2.83 -12.61 -11.08
CA PRO A 221 2.86 -13.89 -10.38
C PRO A 221 1.46 -14.28 -9.87
N GLN A 222 1.16 -15.57 -9.96
CA GLN A 222 -0.03 -16.16 -9.35
C GLN A 222 0.01 -16.05 -7.80
N PRO A 223 -1.16 -16.00 -7.09
CA PRO A 223 -2.51 -16.24 -7.63
C PRO A 223 -3.23 -14.97 -8.09
N PHE A 224 -3.84 -15.00 -9.24
CA PHE A 224 -4.83 -14.02 -9.72
C PHE A 224 -5.83 -14.67 -10.69
N GLU A 225 -6.98 -14.04 -10.88
CA GLU A 225 -7.94 -14.38 -11.92
C GLU A 225 -8.03 -13.21 -12.90
N ARG A 226 -8.32 -13.49 -14.16
CA ARG A 226 -8.51 -12.46 -15.17
C ARG A 226 -9.53 -12.85 -16.24
N THR A 227 -10.08 -11.83 -16.91
CA THR A 227 -10.87 -12.02 -18.14
C THR A 227 -9.96 -12.20 -19.35
N ALA A 228 -10.54 -12.50 -20.49
CA ALA A 228 -9.91 -12.21 -21.78
C ALA A 228 -9.94 -10.69 -22.04
N VAL A 229 -9.04 -10.19 -22.89
CA VAL A 229 -9.17 -8.84 -23.47
C VAL A 229 -10.41 -8.81 -24.35
N ASN A 230 -11.35 -7.89 -24.07
CA ASN A 230 -12.57 -7.75 -24.83
C ASN A 230 -12.33 -7.02 -26.19
N GLY A 231 -13.39 -6.85 -26.97
CA GLY A 231 -13.30 -6.20 -28.29
C GLY A 231 -12.92 -4.72 -28.27
N PHE A 232 -12.97 -4.08 -27.10
CA PHE A 232 -12.64 -2.67 -26.88
C PHE A 232 -11.26 -2.44 -26.26
N GLY A 233 -10.50 -3.52 -25.99
CA GLY A 233 -9.17 -3.42 -25.36
C GLY A 233 -9.16 -3.65 -23.86
N PHE A 234 -10.33 -3.72 -23.21
CA PHE A 234 -10.39 -3.81 -21.76
C PHE A 234 -10.12 -5.22 -21.22
N LEU A 235 -9.23 -5.30 -20.22
CA LEU A 235 -8.86 -6.50 -19.46
C LEU A 235 -9.12 -6.24 -17.97
N GLN A 236 -9.76 -7.18 -17.29
CA GLN A 236 -9.94 -7.14 -15.84
C GLN A 236 -9.11 -8.22 -15.16
N VAL A 237 -8.40 -7.83 -14.10
CA VAL A 237 -7.64 -8.73 -13.22
C VAL A 237 -8.23 -8.66 -11.82
N ILE A 238 -8.33 -9.81 -11.14
CA ILE A 238 -8.75 -9.90 -9.74
C ILE A 238 -7.60 -10.54 -8.95
N ARG A 239 -7.07 -9.80 -7.99
CA ARG A 239 -6.10 -10.28 -7.00
C ARG A 239 -6.69 -10.23 -5.60
N ARG A 240 -6.26 -11.12 -4.73
CA ARG A 240 -6.66 -11.06 -3.32
C ARG A 240 -6.22 -9.73 -2.72
N ARG A 241 -7.17 -8.99 -2.12
CA ARG A 241 -6.92 -7.73 -1.44
C ARG A 241 -6.95 -7.94 0.05
N GLU A 242 -5.79 -8.03 0.66
CA GLU A 242 -5.63 -8.22 2.11
C GLU A 242 -5.37 -6.90 2.83
N ARG A 243 -4.72 -5.96 2.16
CA ARG A 243 -4.27 -4.66 2.69
C ARG A 243 -4.41 -3.55 1.66
N ARG A 244 -4.03 -2.35 2.06
CA ARG A 244 -3.91 -1.20 1.16
C ARG A 244 -2.67 -1.34 0.29
N SER A 245 -2.77 -0.94 -0.96
CA SER A 245 -1.64 -0.76 -1.86
C SER A 245 -0.86 0.52 -1.52
N ILE A 246 0.37 0.66 -2.04
CA ILE A 246 1.17 1.87 -1.84
C ILE A 246 0.45 3.12 -2.38
N PRO A 247 -0.12 3.14 -3.61
CA PRO A 247 -0.90 4.28 -4.07
C PRO A 247 -2.05 4.67 -3.15
N GLU A 248 -2.77 3.69 -2.57
CA GLU A 248 -3.84 3.98 -1.62
C GLU A 248 -3.33 4.63 -0.33
N LEU A 249 -2.18 4.17 0.20
CA LEU A 249 -1.55 4.77 1.37
C LEU A 249 -1.10 6.21 1.13
N VAL A 250 -0.62 6.49 -0.08
CA VAL A 250 -0.04 7.77 -0.47
C VAL A 250 -1.12 8.79 -0.88
N GLN A 251 -2.08 8.39 -1.72
CA GLN A 251 -3.09 9.32 -2.26
C GLN A 251 -4.24 9.60 -1.28
N TRP A 252 -4.62 8.62 -0.42
CA TRP A 252 -5.76 8.80 0.48
C TRP A 252 -5.42 9.47 1.82
N ASP A 253 -4.15 9.43 2.24
CA ASP A 253 -3.66 10.22 3.37
C ASP A 253 -2.26 10.79 3.08
N PRO A 254 -2.16 11.74 2.13
CA PRO A 254 -0.88 12.29 1.68
C PRO A 254 -0.11 13.00 2.81
N ALA A 255 -0.82 13.61 3.75
CA ALA A 255 -0.17 14.28 4.89
C ALA A 255 0.53 13.28 5.83
N ALA A 256 -0.10 12.13 6.09
CA ALA A 256 0.54 11.08 6.90
C ALA A 256 1.70 10.41 6.15
N ALA A 257 1.56 10.16 4.85
CA ALA A 257 2.62 9.59 4.05
C ALA A 257 3.85 10.52 3.98
N ALA A 258 3.64 11.82 3.71
CA ALA A 258 4.70 12.83 3.71
C ALA A 258 5.36 13.01 5.08
N ALA A 259 4.59 12.94 6.18
CA ALA A 259 5.12 12.99 7.53
C ALA A 259 6.05 11.79 7.82
N ARG A 260 5.67 10.57 7.42
CA ARG A 260 6.50 9.37 7.60
C ARG A 260 7.77 9.41 6.76
N ASP A 261 7.69 9.87 5.51
CA ASP A 261 8.87 10.05 4.66
C ASP A 261 9.85 11.08 5.24
N MET A 262 9.32 12.19 5.76
CA MET A 262 10.10 13.23 6.44
C MET A 262 10.82 12.69 7.68
N LEU A 263 10.14 11.89 8.52
CA LEU A 263 10.73 11.25 9.69
C LEU A 263 11.86 10.29 9.30
N ARG A 264 11.67 9.52 8.24
CA ARG A 264 12.67 8.60 7.70
C ARG A 264 13.91 9.34 7.20
N THR A 265 13.73 10.48 6.54
CA THR A 265 14.85 11.33 6.15
C THR A 265 15.58 11.88 7.37
N ALA A 266 14.85 12.31 8.40
CA ALA A 266 15.39 12.89 9.61
C ALA A 266 16.17 11.88 10.46
N GLU A 267 15.71 10.64 10.59
CA GLU A 267 16.36 9.61 11.43
C GLU A 267 17.71 9.13 10.91
N ARG A 268 18.10 9.53 9.69
CA ARG A 268 19.46 9.31 9.14
C ARG A 268 20.47 10.35 9.60
N GLY A 269 20.00 11.46 10.16
CA GLY A 269 20.85 12.50 10.76
C GLY A 269 21.15 12.24 12.23
N THR A 270 22.10 13.04 12.78
CA THR A 270 22.45 13.03 14.21
C THR A 270 22.47 14.45 14.76
N GLY A 271 21.93 14.67 15.97
CA GLY A 271 21.90 15.97 16.65
C GLY A 271 20.53 16.65 16.57
N ALA A 272 20.52 17.98 16.76
CA ALA A 272 19.29 18.76 16.74
C ALA A 272 18.67 18.75 15.35
N CYS A 273 17.34 18.51 15.27
CA CYS A 273 16.62 18.39 14.01
C CYS A 273 15.45 19.39 13.94
N GLU A 274 15.36 20.15 12.85
CA GLU A 274 14.19 20.97 12.52
C GLU A 274 13.45 20.36 11.31
N LEU A 275 12.16 20.06 11.50
CA LEU A 275 11.27 19.56 10.47
C LEU A 275 10.40 20.70 9.93
N VAL A 276 10.52 21.02 8.63
CA VAL A 276 9.78 22.11 7.97
C VAL A 276 8.86 21.55 6.90
N ALA A 277 7.56 21.80 7.04
CA ALA A 277 6.56 21.28 6.11
C ALA A 277 5.29 22.15 6.07
N SER A 278 4.40 21.80 5.13
CA SER A 278 3.07 22.41 5.03
C SER A 278 2.25 22.20 6.32
N PRO A 279 1.21 23.05 6.57
CA PRO A 279 0.39 22.97 7.77
C PRO A 279 -0.17 21.57 8.04
N CYS A 280 -0.72 20.88 7.03
CA CYS A 280 -1.34 19.56 7.20
C CYS A 280 -0.34 18.47 7.63
N VAL A 281 0.90 18.54 7.15
CA VAL A 281 1.97 17.59 7.55
C VAL A 281 2.41 17.87 8.99
N ILE A 282 2.59 19.14 9.36
CA ILE A 282 2.96 19.53 10.73
C ILE A 282 1.86 19.13 11.73
N GLU A 283 0.59 19.30 11.37
CA GLU A 283 -0.54 18.84 12.20
C GLU A 283 -0.52 17.33 12.40
N ARG A 284 -0.21 16.57 11.34
CA ARG A 284 -0.07 15.11 11.43
C ARG A 284 1.08 14.72 12.38
N LEU A 285 2.23 15.39 12.31
CA LEU A 285 3.34 15.17 13.23
C LEU A 285 2.97 15.51 14.68
N ARG A 286 2.28 16.63 14.92
CA ARG A 286 1.79 17.02 16.26
C ARG A 286 0.77 16.05 16.85
N ALA A 287 -0.08 15.45 16.00
CA ALA A 287 -1.05 14.44 16.41
C ALA A 287 -0.40 13.12 16.83
N ASN A 288 0.89 12.92 16.54
CA ASN A 288 1.65 11.71 16.87
C ASN A 288 2.91 12.06 17.70
N PRO A 289 2.78 12.49 18.96
CA PRO A 289 3.92 12.93 19.77
C PRO A 289 4.96 11.82 19.99
N ASP A 290 4.54 10.57 20.03
CA ASP A 290 5.45 9.41 20.16
C ASP A 290 6.40 9.27 18.97
N TRP A 291 6.00 9.70 17.78
CA TRP A 291 6.88 9.74 16.61
C TRP A 291 8.03 10.73 16.82
N LEU A 292 7.71 11.93 17.33
CA LEU A 292 8.71 12.97 17.61
C LEU A 292 9.64 12.57 18.76
N ALA A 293 9.10 11.96 19.81
CA ALA A 293 9.90 11.43 20.91
C ALA A 293 10.84 10.31 20.45
N THR A 294 10.37 9.44 19.56
CA THR A 294 11.19 8.38 18.99
C THR A 294 12.27 8.95 18.08
N LEU A 295 11.95 9.94 17.23
CA LEU A 295 12.94 10.62 16.41
C LEU A 295 14.02 11.28 17.27
N ALA A 296 13.63 12.05 18.30
CA ALA A 296 14.58 12.71 19.21
C ALA A 296 15.57 11.73 19.84
N ARG A 297 15.09 10.53 20.24
CA ARG A 297 15.98 9.47 20.77
C ARG A 297 16.91 8.91 19.70
N ARG A 298 16.41 8.69 18.45
CA ARG A 298 17.23 8.11 17.37
C ARG A 298 18.31 9.07 16.90
N VAL A 299 17.98 10.37 16.75
CA VAL A 299 18.94 11.38 16.30
C VAL A 299 19.85 11.90 17.44
N GLY A 300 19.51 11.61 18.70
CA GLY A 300 20.28 12.05 19.88
C GLY A 300 20.21 13.55 20.14
N GLY A 301 19.10 14.21 19.74
CA GLY A 301 18.94 15.67 19.91
C GLY A 301 17.48 16.12 19.88
N PRO A 302 17.21 17.40 20.22
CA PRO A 302 15.87 17.95 20.22
C PRO A 302 15.31 18.03 18.79
N VAL A 303 13.99 17.76 18.65
CA VAL A 303 13.24 17.91 17.41
C VAL A 303 12.31 19.10 17.51
N SER A 304 12.42 20.00 16.54
CA SER A 304 11.52 21.17 16.41
C SER A 304 10.69 21.09 15.12
N LEU A 305 9.50 21.65 15.15
CA LEU A 305 8.58 21.72 14.02
C LEU A 305 8.41 23.17 13.57
N ARG A 306 8.59 23.41 12.27
CA ARG A 306 8.31 24.70 11.65
C ARG A 306 7.32 24.53 10.51
N GLN A 307 6.22 25.29 10.63
CA GLN A 307 5.18 25.30 9.61
C GLN A 307 5.53 26.31 8.52
N ASP A 308 5.42 25.92 7.26
CA ASP A 308 5.58 26.79 6.09
C ASP A 308 4.38 26.64 5.14
N PRO A 309 3.44 27.61 5.13
CA PRO A 309 2.25 27.54 4.27
C PRO A 309 2.54 27.62 2.76
N SER A 310 3.75 28.00 2.36
CA SER A 310 4.15 28.05 0.94
C SER A 310 4.50 26.68 0.36
N LEU A 311 4.70 25.68 1.22
CA LEU A 311 5.06 24.32 0.80
C LEU A 311 3.83 23.51 0.46
N THR A 312 3.95 22.67 -0.57
CA THR A 312 2.98 21.60 -0.86
C THR A 312 3.15 20.45 0.13
N THR A 313 2.18 19.53 0.18
CA THR A 313 2.22 18.37 1.09
C THR A 313 3.50 17.56 0.95
N TRP A 314 3.99 17.35 -0.28
CA TRP A 314 5.15 16.53 -0.57
C TRP A 314 6.48 17.28 -0.56
N ARG A 315 6.44 18.63 -0.45
CA ARG A 315 7.65 19.44 -0.35
C ARG A 315 8.00 19.67 1.11
N THR A 316 8.87 18.85 1.65
CA THR A 316 9.32 18.89 3.05
C THR A 316 10.82 19.18 3.13
N HIS A 317 11.27 19.75 4.24
CA HIS A 317 12.69 19.99 4.48
C HIS A 317 13.09 19.52 5.88
N VAL A 318 14.22 18.83 5.95
CA VAL A 318 14.84 18.36 7.20
C VAL A 318 16.17 19.09 7.37
N HIS A 319 16.31 19.84 8.44
CA HIS A 319 17.56 20.51 8.79
C HIS A 319 18.15 19.84 10.02
N VAL A 320 19.25 19.12 9.86
CA VAL A 320 20.00 18.51 10.97
C VAL A 320 21.20 19.40 11.30
N LYS A 321 21.33 19.78 12.55
CA LYS A 321 22.50 20.49 13.05
C LYS A 321 23.37 19.46 13.79
N PRO A 322 24.55 19.12 13.27
CA PRO A 322 25.48 18.27 13.98
C PRO A 322 25.78 18.87 15.36
N SER A 323 25.84 18.00 16.38
CA SER A 323 26.22 18.37 17.74
C SER A 323 27.71 18.70 17.84
#